data_b376650b5eba76982d4ca939f7f7c49a
#
_entry.id   b376650b5eba76982d4ca939f7f7c49a
#
_cell.length_a   1.000
_cell.length_b   1.000
_cell.length_c   1.000
_cell.angle_alpha   90.00
_cell.angle_beta   90.00
_cell.angle_gamma   90.00
#
_symmetry.space_group_name_H-M   'P 1'
#
loop_
_entity.id
_entity.type
_entity.pdbx_description
1 polymer ?
#
loop_
_entity_poly.entity_id
_entity_poly.type
_entity_poly.pdbx_seq_one_letter_code
_entity_poly.pdbx_strand_id
1 'polypeptide(L)'
;TEDDLIDFTPELRQRAIEIMADYQMGPLFNPPLHRDNDLGKRSAMLCPGGNGGTNIPGGTVVDPETGVLYTASIKSCGSPFLVPGAEADLQYENPTGTTVMAWASSGISAGPRGIQGLPILKPPYSRITAIDMNTGDHLWFIPNGDTPDNIANHRLLQGIDFPNTGNRTHATALLTKTLLIYAEGRGGRPLLYANDKATGERLGTVEIPAATNTALMTYMHDGKQYILLPVGGRGYSGSLVAMALP
;
A
#
# COMPACT_ATOMS: atom_id res chain seq x y z
N THR A 1 12.52 -4.31 10.94
CA THR A 1 13.16 -5.42 11.68
C THR A 1 12.94 -6.74 10.95
N GLU A 2 13.57 -7.79 11.40
CA GLU A 2 13.32 -9.15 10.88
C GLU A 2 11.88 -9.61 11.11
N ASP A 3 11.20 -9.07 12.11
CA ASP A 3 9.79 -9.36 12.37
C ASP A 3 8.84 -8.86 11.30
N ASP A 4 9.29 -7.97 10.43
CA ASP A 4 8.51 -7.46 9.30
C ASP A 4 8.67 -8.29 8.03
N LEU A 5 9.57 -9.27 8.03
CA LEU A 5 9.85 -10.12 6.87
C LEU A 5 8.77 -11.19 6.68
N ILE A 6 8.62 -11.63 5.43
CA ILE A 6 7.70 -12.70 5.03
C ILE A 6 7.90 -13.94 5.90
N ASP A 7 6.81 -14.54 6.36
CA ASP A 7 6.79 -15.63 7.33
C ASP A 7 5.73 -16.70 7.02
N PHE A 8 5.29 -16.81 5.76
CA PHE A 8 4.37 -17.86 5.34
C PHE A 8 4.92 -19.27 5.61
N THR A 9 6.26 -19.44 5.48
CA THR A 9 6.95 -20.65 5.90
C THR A 9 8.31 -20.31 6.53
N PRO A 10 8.89 -21.21 7.35
CA PRO A 10 10.23 -21.02 7.90
C PRO A 10 11.30 -20.83 6.81
N GLU A 11 11.18 -21.53 5.68
CA GLU A 11 12.13 -21.46 4.56
C GLU A 11 12.06 -20.09 3.86
N LEU A 12 10.85 -19.56 3.66
CA LEU A 12 10.65 -18.21 3.09
C LEU A 12 11.20 -17.13 4.03
N ARG A 13 10.96 -17.28 5.34
CA ARG A 13 11.52 -16.37 6.34
C ARG A 13 13.05 -16.41 6.34
N GLN A 14 13.64 -17.59 6.37
CA GLN A 14 15.09 -17.74 6.33
C GLN A 14 15.68 -17.11 5.07
N ARG A 15 15.06 -17.35 3.92
CA ARG A 15 15.49 -16.74 2.66
C ARG A 15 15.37 -15.21 2.66
N ALA A 16 14.35 -14.68 3.29
CA ALA A 16 14.20 -13.21 3.45
C ALA A 16 15.32 -12.64 4.33
N ILE A 17 15.67 -13.30 5.44
CA ILE A 17 16.77 -12.90 6.31
C ILE A 17 18.10 -12.90 5.55
N GLU A 18 18.38 -13.93 4.77
CA GLU A 18 19.60 -14.02 3.94
C GLU A 18 19.69 -12.86 2.93
N ILE A 19 18.58 -12.55 2.25
CA ILE A 19 18.53 -11.42 1.31
C ILE A 19 18.76 -10.10 2.06
N MET A 20 18.16 -9.96 3.23
CA MET A 20 18.23 -8.71 4.01
C MET A 20 19.59 -8.52 4.68
N ALA A 21 20.41 -9.57 4.82
CA ALA A 21 21.78 -9.46 5.31
C ALA A 21 22.65 -8.52 4.46
N ASP A 22 22.34 -8.35 3.18
CA ASP A 22 23.04 -7.41 2.28
C ASP A 22 22.65 -5.93 2.49
N TYR A 23 21.68 -5.64 3.36
CA TYR A 23 21.13 -4.30 3.54
C TYR A 23 21.24 -3.86 5.00
N GLN A 24 21.40 -2.57 5.21
CA GLN A 24 21.34 -2.00 6.54
C GLN A 24 19.87 -1.86 6.94
N MET A 25 19.42 -2.71 7.84
CA MET A 25 18.19 -2.53 8.58
C MET A 25 18.47 -1.73 9.85
N GLY A 26 17.51 -0.98 10.31
CA GLY A 26 17.76 -0.19 11.50
C GLY A 26 16.52 0.56 11.98
N PRO A 27 16.70 1.41 13.00
CA PRO A 27 15.62 2.19 13.54
C PRO A 27 15.04 3.16 12.50
N LEU A 28 13.90 3.73 12.84
CA LEU A 28 13.33 4.84 12.07
C LEU A 28 14.37 5.96 11.89
N PHE A 29 14.39 6.60 10.72
CA PHE A 29 15.37 7.63 10.32
C PHE A 29 16.81 7.12 10.10
N ASN A 30 16.96 5.85 9.78
CA ASN A 30 18.25 5.34 9.35
C ASN A 30 18.70 6.05 8.04
N PRO A 31 19.86 6.70 8.02
CA PRO A 31 20.29 7.44 6.83
C PRO A 31 20.60 6.49 5.67
N PRO A 32 20.37 6.91 4.41
CA PRO A 32 20.81 6.14 3.26
C PRO A 32 22.34 6.02 3.24
N LEU A 33 22.84 4.88 2.78
CA LEU A 33 24.27 4.60 2.67
C LEU A 33 24.81 5.10 1.32
N HIS A 34 26.08 5.50 1.32
CA HIS A 34 26.82 5.68 0.07
C HIS A 34 27.06 4.30 -0.59
N ARG A 35 27.04 4.25 -1.93
CA ARG A 35 27.30 3.01 -2.68
C ARG A 35 28.60 2.33 -2.23
N ASP A 36 29.66 3.12 -2.03
CA ASP A 36 30.98 2.66 -1.64
C ASP A 36 31.17 2.84 -0.12
N ASN A 37 30.23 2.30 0.68
CA ASN A 37 30.25 2.40 2.13
C ASN A 37 31.16 1.34 2.75
N ASP A 38 31.75 1.65 3.90
CA ASP A 38 32.67 0.75 4.63
C ASP A 38 31.97 -0.45 5.28
N LEU A 39 30.61 -0.46 5.32
CA LEU A 39 29.86 -1.57 5.90
C LEU A 39 29.69 -2.75 4.95
N GLY A 40 30.09 -2.62 3.69
CA GLY A 40 29.89 -3.65 2.66
C GLY A 40 28.42 -3.95 2.35
N LYS A 41 27.52 -3.02 2.69
CA LYS A 41 26.08 -3.17 2.45
C LYS A 41 25.68 -2.51 1.12
N ARG A 42 24.66 -3.04 0.47
CA ARG A 42 24.15 -2.47 -0.79
C ARG A 42 23.48 -1.12 -0.58
N SER A 43 22.67 -1.00 0.45
CA SER A 43 21.98 0.23 0.84
C SER A 43 21.35 0.12 2.22
N ALA A 44 20.78 1.21 2.72
CA ALA A 44 19.88 1.18 3.86
C ALA A 44 18.45 0.88 3.40
N MET A 45 17.69 0.16 4.23
CA MET A 45 16.24 -0.04 4.04
C MET A 45 15.47 1.10 4.67
N LEU A 46 14.68 1.78 3.86
CA LEU A 46 13.74 2.82 4.31
C LEU A 46 12.31 2.30 4.20
N CYS A 47 11.64 2.15 5.32
CA CYS A 47 10.23 1.75 5.38
C CYS A 47 9.43 2.83 6.12
N PRO A 48 8.34 3.29 5.58
CA PRO A 48 7.58 2.74 4.45
C PRO A 48 8.10 3.07 3.05
N GLY A 49 9.25 3.72 2.89
CA GLY A 49 9.78 4.11 1.59
C GLY A 49 9.01 5.23 0.91
N GLY A 50 9.40 5.59 -0.32
CA GLY A 50 8.81 6.71 -1.05
C GLY A 50 7.36 6.50 -1.52
N ASN A 51 6.91 5.26 -1.64
CA ASN A 51 5.55 4.90 -2.10
C ASN A 51 4.75 4.12 -1.05
N GLY A 52 5.24 4.04 0.17
CA GLY A 52 4.57 3.38 1.28
C GLY A 52 3.96 4.37 2.27
N GLY A 53 3.35 3.82 3.32
CA GLY A 53 2.65 4.61 4.32
C GLY A 53 1.25 5.03 3.86
N THR A 54 0.75 6.11 4.41
CA THR A 54 -0.58 6.65 4.10
C THR A 54 -0.59 7.31 2.74
N ASN A 55 -1.55 6.96 1.90
CA ASN A 55 -1.66 7.55 0.57
C ASN A 55 -2.42 8.88 0.57
N ILE A 56 -1.92 9.82 -0.24
CA ILE A 56 -2.50 11.16 -0.37
C ILE A 56 -3.81 11.14 -1.17
N PRO A 57 -3.94 10.45 -2.32
CA PRO A 57 -5.17 10.49 -3.13
C PRO A 57 -6.29 9.67 -2.50
N GLY A 58 -7.26 10.32 -1.85
CA GLY A 58 -8.57 9.77 -1.52
C GLY A 58 -8.63 8.65 -0.48
N GLY A 59 -7.51 8.32 0.16
CA GLY A 59 -7.41 7.17 1.06
C GLY A 59 -7.71 7.45 2.53
N THR A 60 -8.07 8.67 2.89
CA THR A 60 -8.33 9.06 4.27
C THR A 60 -9.68 9.78 4.36
N VAL A 61 -10.52 9.30 5.26
CA VAL A 61 -11.83 9.89 5.59
C VAL A 61 -12.02 9.95 7.10
N VAL A 62 -12.78 10.93 7.56
CA VAL A 62 -13.03 11.15 8.99
C VAL A 62 -14.52 11.12 9.27
N ASP A 63 -14.89 10.51 10.39
CA ASP A 63 -16.23 10.58 10.94
C ASP A 63 -16.32 11.72 11.95
N PRO A 64 -16.98 12.83 11.63
CA PRO A 64 -17.07 13.97 12.54
C PRO A 64 -17.98 13.71 13.74
N GLU A 65 -18.86 12.69 13.69
CA GLU A 65 -19.76 12.36 14.81
C GLU A 65 -19.05 11.57 15.89
N THR A 66 -18.11 10.70 15.51
CA THR A 66 -17.42 9.81 16.45
C THR A 66 -15.96 10.19 16.66
N GLY A 67 -15.38 11.06 15.84
CA GLY A 67 -13.96 11.39 15.87
C GLY A 67 -13.05 10.27 15.38
N VAL A 68 -13.56 9.34 14.58
CA VAL A 68 -12.77 8.22 14.03
C VAL A 68 -12.23 8.57 12.64
N LEU A 69 -10.93 8.40 12.48
CA LEU A 69 -10.21 8.53 11.21
C LEU A 69 -10.03 7.14 10.57
N TYR A 70 -10.40 7.01 9.30
CA TYR A 70 -10.15 5.82 8.51
C TYR A 70 -9.09 6.14 7.47
N THR A 71 -7.94 5.49 7.56
CA THR A 71 -6.81 5.78 6.69
C THR A 71 -6.26 4.53 6.02
N ALA A 72 -6.05 4.62 4.71
CA ALA A 72 -5.41 3.56 3.95
C ALA A 72 -3.89 3.74 3.97
N SER A 73 -3.19 2.63 4.11
CA SER A 73 -1.73 2.62 4.07
C SER A 73 -1.18 1.42 3.31
N ILE A 74 -0.02 1.61 2.66
CA ILE A 74 0.70 0.57 1.93
C ILE A 74 1.96 0.20 2.69
N LYS A 75 2.18 -1.10 2.91
CA LYS A 75 3.46 -1.62 3.38
C LYS A 75 4.41 -1.76 2.19
N SER A 76 5.38 -0.86 2.12
CA SER A 76 6.41 -0.84 1.10
C SER A 76 7.73 -0.42 1.71
N CYS A 77 8.82 -0.80 1.09
CA CYS A 77 10.14 -0.30 1.47
C CYS A 77 10.91 0.10 0.22
N GLY A 78 11.78 1.07 0.38
CA GLY A 78 12.77 1.44 -0.62
C GLY A 78 14.17 1.14 -0.09
N SER A 79 15.11 1.02 -1.01
CA SER A 79 16.52 0.80 -0.69
C SER A 79 17.39 1.80 -1.47
N PRO A 80 17.25 3.10 -1.18
CA PRO A 80 18.05 4.12 -1.82
C PRO A 80 19.51 4.05 -1.35
N PHE A 81 20.40 4.43 -2.22
CA PHE A 81 21.80 4.67 -1.89
C PHE A 81 22.27 6.02 -2.43
N LEU A 82 23.33 6.54 -1.87
CA LEU A 82 23.97 7.77 -2.31
C LEU A 82 25.08 7.48 -3.31
N VAL A 83 25.23 8.34 -4.31
CA VAL A 83 26.31 8.31 -5.28
C VAL A 83 26.93 9.70 -5.40
N PRO A 84 28.20 9.84 -5.88
CA PRO A 84 28.76 11.14 -6.19
C PRO A 84 27.86 11.93 -7.15
N GLY A 85 27.76 13.24 -6.94
CA GLY A 85 26.84 14.09 -7.72
C GLY A 85 27.07 14.03 -9.23
N ALA A 86 28.30 13.84 -9.67
CA ALA A 86 28.63 13.68 -11.08
C ALA A 86 28.09 12.40 -11.74
N GLU A 87 27.74 11.39 -10.93
CA GLU A 87 27.17 10.11 -11.41
C GLU A 87 25.65 10.06 -11.33
N ALA A 88 25.03 11.08 -10.75
CA ALA A 88 23.58 11.11 -10.60
C ALA A 88 22.91 11.58 -11.90
N ASP A 89 21.95 10.79 -12.37
CA ASP A 89 21.05 11.19 -13.46
C ASP A 89 19.95 12.09 -12.88
N LEU A 90 20.24 13.38 -12.73
CA LEU A 90 19.30 14.38 -12.23
C LEU A 90 18.94 15.37 -13.34
N GLN A 91 17.69 15.79 -13.36
CA GLN A 91 17.17 16.78 -14.31
C GLN A 91 17.61 18.23 -14.02
N TYR A 92 18.42 18.45 -12.99
CA TYR A 92 18.96 19.75 -12.61
C TYR A 92 20.44 19.63 -12.24
N GLU A 93 21.17 20.74 -12.39
CA GLU A 93 22.58 20.78 -12.09
C GLU A 93 22.87 20.50 -10.63
N ASN A 94 23.74 19.52 -10.38
CA ASN A 94 24.29 19.27 -9.06
C ASN A 94 25.68 19.92 -8.94
N PRO A 95 26.00 20.51 -7.80
CA PRO A 95 27.34 20.95 -7.53
C PRO A 95 28.34 19.79 -7.62
N THR A 96 29.45 19.97 -8.28
CA THR A 96 30.52 18.98 -8.38
C THR A 96 30.98 18.56 -6.98
N GLY A 97 31.09 17.27 -6.74
CA GLY A 97 31.48 16.71 -5.45
C GLY A 97 30.33 16.54 -4.44
N THR A 98 29.12 16.97 -4.78
CA THR A 98 27.95 16.72 -3.94
C THR A 98 27.50 15.27 -4.09
N THR A 99 27.23 14.60 -2.97
CA THR A 99 26.59 13.28 -2.94
C THR A 99 25.08 13.45 -3.05
N VAL A 100 24.45 12.66 -3.90
CA VAL A 100 23.00 12.68 -4.10
C VAL A 100 22.41 11.30 -3.92
N MET A 101 21.13 11.28 -3.56
CA MET A 101 20.39 10.04 -3.42
C MET A 101 19.97 9.51 -4.79
N ALA A 102 20.31 8.26 -5.07
CA ALA A 102 19.78 7.52 -6.20
C ALA A 102 18.93 6.35 -5.71
N TRP A 103 17.85 6.07 -6.43
CA TRP A 103 16.98 4.92 -6.14
C TRP A 103 17.58 3.68 -6.77
N ALA A 104 18.14 2.81 -5.95
CA ALA A 104 18.51 1.48 -6.41
C ALA A 104 17.26 0.67 -6.70
N SER A 105 17.19 0.08 -7.87
CA SER A 105 16.24 -1.01 -8.14
C SER A 105 16.75 -2.29 -7.48
N SER A 106 16.83 -2.30 -6.17
CA SER A 106 17.52 -3.32 -5.37
C SER A 106 16.83 -4.69 -5.37
N GLY A 107 15.68 -4.80 -6.00
CA GLY A 107 14.91 -6.04 -5.95
C GLY A 107 14.24 -6.34 -4.61
N ILE A 108 14.33 -5.44 -3.63
CA ILE A 108 13.76 -5.61 -2.28
C ILE A 108 12.41 -4.92 -2.13
N SER A 109 11.94 -4.17 -3.11
CA SER A 109 10.59 -3.63 -3.03
C SER A 109 9.59 -4.78 -2.82
N ALA A 110 8.49 -4.51 -2.13
CA ALA A 110 7.38 -5.47 -1.99
C ALA A 110 6.72 -5.85 -3.34
N GLY A 111 7.39 -5.61 -4.43
CA GLY A 111 6.97 -5.92 -5.80
C GLY A 111 7.50 -7.28 -6.31
N PRO A 112 7.36 -7.54 -7.63
CA PRO A 112 7.64 -8.86 -8.21
C PRO A 112 9.09 -9.35 -8.14
N ARG A 113 10.00 -8.57 -7.55
CA ARG A 113 11.41 -8.92 -7.36
C ARG A 113 11.75 -9.43 -5.95
N GLY A 114 10.75 -9.69 -5.10
CA GLY A 114 10.97 -10.32 -3.82
C GLY A 114 11.47 -11.77 -3.95
N ILE A 115 10.98 -12.66 -3.13
CA ILE A 115 11.36 -14.08 -3.21
C ILE A 115 10.55 -14.76 -4.31
N GLN A 116 11.13 -14.87 -5.51
CA GLN A 116 10.50 -15.47 -6.69
C GLN A 116 9.13 -14.84 -7.06
N GLY A 117 8.95 -13.55 -6.80
CA GLY A 117 7.71 -12.82 -7.05
C GLY A 117 6.87 -12.56 -5.81
N LEU A 118 7.13 -13.22 -4.69
CA LEU A 118 6.53 -12.87 -3.41
C LEU A 118 7.19 -11.63 -2.82
N PRO A 119 6.42 -10.74 -2.18
CA PRO A 119 6.99 -9.63 -1.43
C PRO A 119 7.91 -10.12 -0.30
N ILE A 120 8.97 -9.38 -0.02
CA ILE A 120 9.89 -9.73 1.06
C ILE A 120 9.33 -9.43 2.46
N LEU A 121 8.34 -8.54 2.52
CA LEU A 121 7.66 -8.17 3.76
C LEU A 121 6.45 -9.06 3.99
N LYS A 122 6.13 -9.33 5.24
CA LYS A 122 4.89 -10.04 5.60
C LYS A 122 3.65 -9.18 5.36
N PRO A 123 2.50 -9.81 5.03
CA PRO A 123 1.23 -9.09 4.88
C PRO A 123 0.72 -8.49 6.22
N PRO A 124 -0.34 -7.65 6.21
CA PRO A 124 -1.04 -7.18 5.01
C PRO A 124 -0.19 -6.17 4.21
N TYR A 125 -0.23 -6.27 2.86
CA TYR A 125 0.55 -5.39 1.97
C TYR A 125 -0.05 -4.00 1.81
N SER A 126 -1.34 -3.89 2.01
CA SER A 126 -2.06 -2.64 2.19
C SER A 126 -3.26 -2.88 3.10
N ARG A 127 -3.61 -1.88 3.89
CA ARG A 127 -4.69 -1.98 4.87
C ARG A 127 -5.41 -0.65 5.03
N ILE A 128 -6.62 -0.71 5.55
CA ILE A 128 -7.36 0.44 6.07
C ILE A 128 -7.40 0.29 7.59
N THR A 129 -7.04 1.35 8.30
CA THR A 129 -7.03 1.38 9.77
C THR A 129 -8.02 2.42 10.26
N ALA A 130 -8.85 2.06 11.23
CA ALA A 130 -9.67 2.98 11.99
C ALA A 130 -8.91 3.44 13.23
N ILE A 131 -8.80 4.74 13.44
CA ILE A 131 -8.06 5.37 14.52
C ILE A 131 -8.99 6.31 15.28
N ASP A 132 -9.12 6.12 16.57
CA ASP A 132 -9.80 7.09 17.44
C ASP A 132 -8.90 8.33 17.61
N MET A 133 -9.35 9.45 17.08
CA MET A 133 -8.60 10.71 17.14
C MET A 133 -8.57 11.35 18.52
N ASN A 134 -9.40 10.90 19.47
CA ASN A 134 -9.39 11.39 20.83
C ASN A 134 -8.29 10.74 21.68
N THR A 135 -7.99 9.46 21.40
CA THR A 135 -7.01 8.68 22.16
C THR A 135 -5.75 8.34 21.35
N GLY A 136 -5.84 8.30 20.03
CA GLY A 136 -4.78 7.81 19.12
C GLY A 136 -4.78 6.29 18.98
N ASP A 137 -5.74 5.58 19.56
CA ASP A 137 -5.79 4.13 19.50
C ASP A 137 -6.25 3.62 18.13
N HIS A 138 -5.66 2.53 17.69
CA HIS A 138 -6.15 1.76 16.54
C HIS A 138 -7.32 0.89 16.97
N LEU A 139 -8.54 1.22 16.53
CA LEU A 139 -9.74 0.46 16.87
C LEU A 139 -9.79 -0.88 16.15
N TRP A 140 -9.49 -0.87 14.86
CA TRP A 140 -9.39 -2.05 14.01
C TRP A 140 -8.59 -1.75 12.74
N PHE A 141 -8.20 -2.78 12.03
CA PHE A 141 -7.73 -2.67 10.65
C PHE A 141 -8.24 -3.83 9.79
N ILE A 142 -8.38 -3.57 8.50
CA ILE A 142 -8.74 -4.56 7.49
C ILE A 142 -7.73 -4.50 6.33
N PRO A 143 -7.46 -5.63 5.65
CA PRO A 143 -6.71 -5.61 4.40
C PRO A 143 -7.43 -4.79 3.33
N ASN A 144 -6.69 -4.11 2.47
CA ASN A 144 -7.25 -3.42 1.31
C ASN A 144 -7.59 -4.44 0.21
N GLY A 145 -8.87 -4.73 0.05
CA GLY A 145 -9.35 -5.75 -0.87
C GLY A 145 -9.00 -7.17 -0.46
N ASP A 146 -8.84 -8.04 -1.45
CA ASP A 146 -8.52 -9.45 -1.25
C ASP A 146 -7.11 -9.77 -1.70
N THR A 147 -6.59 -10.94 -1.30
CA THR A 147 -5.30 -11.45 -1.75
C THR A 147 -5.24 -11.48 -3.28
N PRO A 148 -4.25 -10.83 -3.92
CA PRO A 148 -4.12 -10.85 -5.36
C PRO A 148 -3.77 -12.25 -5.90
N ASP A 149 -4.22 -12.56 -7.11
CA ASP A 149 -4.10 -13.90 -7.71
C ASP A 149 -2.65 -14.40 -7.83
N ASN A 150 -1.71 -13.49 -8.07
CA ASN A 150 -0.29 -13.83 -8.13
C ASN A 150 0.29 -14.26 -6.78
N ILE A 151 -0.35 -13.92 -5.68
CA ILE A 151 -0.02 -14.39 -4.32
C ILE A 151 -0.85 -15.65 -4.00
N ALA A 152 -2.17 -15.58 -4.20
CA ALA A 152 -3.09 -16.69 -3.89
C ALA A 152 -2.71 -18.00 -4.62
N ASN A 153 -2.27 -17.88 -5.88
CA ASN A 153 -1.88 -19.02 -6.72
C ASN A 153 -0.37 -19.24 -6.79
N HIS A 154 0.39 -18.62 -5.87
CA HIS A 154 1.84 -18.72 -5.94
C HIS A 154 2.33 -20.12 -5.60
N ARG A 155 3.23 -20.68 -6.43
CA ARG A 155 3.71 -22.07 -6.29
C ARG A 155 4.35 -22.40 -4.94
N LEU A 156 4.99 -21.42 -4.30
CA LEU A 156 5.61 -21.60 -2.98
C LEU A 156 4.60 -21.52 -1.82
N LEU A 157 3.34 -21.18 -2.11
CA LEU A 157 2.27 -21.09 -1.12
C LEU A 157 1.18 -22.14 -1.31
N GLN A 158 1.39 -23.08 -2.24
CA GLN A 158 0.43 -24.17 -2.47
C GLN A 158 0.27 -25.03 -1.22
N GLY A 159 -0.97 -25.21 -0.79
CA GLY A 159 -1.31 -26.00 0.42
C GLY A 159 -1.04 -25.29 1.74
N ILE A 160 -0.63 -24.01 1.71
CA ILE A 160 -0.43 -23.20 2.91
C ILE A 160 -1.69 -22.37 3.11
N ASP A 161 -2.26 -22.45 4.30
CA ASP A 161 -3.32 -21.55 4.75
C ASP A 161 -2.70 -20.27 5.31
N PHE A 162 -3.17 -19.13 4.81
CA PHE A 162 -2.71 -17.82 5.27
C PHE A 162 -3.84 -16.78 5.20
N PRO A 163 -3.82 -15.77 6.07
CA PRO A 163 -4.85 -14.74 6.09
C PRO A 163 -4.85 -13.89 4.83
N ASN A 164 -5.94 -13.18 4.58
CA ASN A 164 -6.03 -12.20 3.49
C ASN A 164 -4.86 -11.21 3.55
N THR A 165 -4.10 -11.12 2.47
CA THR A 165 -2.90 -10.29 2.39
C THR A 165 -3.18 -8.84 2.01
N GLY A 166 -4.37 -8.54 1.55
CA GLY A 166 -4.68 -7.27 0.89
C GLY A 166 -3.91 -7.08 -0.42
N ASN A 167 -4.43 -6.20 -1.26
CA ASN A 167 -3.79 -5.82 -2.50
C ASN A 167 -2.93 -4.56 -2.28
N ARG A 168 -1.69 -4.57 -2.75
CA ARG A 168 -0.74 -3.45 -2.60
C ARG A 168 -1.07 -2.30 -3.55
N THR A 169 -2.19 -1.64 -3.29
CA THR A 169 -2.70 -0.52 -4.06
C THR A 169 -3.15 0.62 -3.15
N HIS A 170 -3.32 1.80 -3.73
CA HIS A 170 -3.77 2.99 -3.01
C HIS A 170 -5.29 3.02 -2.92
N ALA A 171 -5.86 2.48 -1.84
CA ALA A 171 -7.30 2.52 -1.63
C ALA A 171 -7.86 3.94 -1.69
N THR A 172 -9.07 4.06 -2.20
CA THR A 172 -9.87 5.29 -2.14
C THR A 172 -11.10 5.02 -1.30
N ALA A 173 -11.51 5.95 -0.47
CA ALA A 173 -12.57 5.74 0.50
C ALA A 173 -13.61 6.86 0.51
N LEU A 174 -14.81 6.51 0.94
CA LEU A 174 -15.95 7.38 1.21
C LEU A 174 -16.61 6.89 2.49
N LEU A 175 -16.98 7.80 3.36
CA LEU A 175 -17.71 7.51 4.59
C LEU A 175 -19.16 7.98 4.49
N THR A 176 -20.07 7.11 4.92
CA THR A 176 -21.48 7.45 5.14
C THR A 176 -21.82 7.34 6.63
N LYS A 177 -23.08 7.52 6.98
CA LYS A 177 -23.52 7.42 8.38
C LYS A 177 -23.17 6.05 9.00
N THR A 178 -23.22 4.98 8.24
CA THR A 178 -23.05 3.59 8.76
C THR A 178 -21.95 2.82 8.05
N LEU A 179 -21.56 3.22 6.83
CA LEU A 179 -20.66 2.45 5.98
C LEU A 179 -19.35 3.18 5.70
N LEU A 180 -18.28 2.41 5.74
CA LEU A 180 -17.04 2.71 5.05
C LEU A 180 -17.11 2.05 3.67
N ILE A 181 -17.20 2.88 2.62
CA ILE A 181 -17.21 2.42 1.23
C ILE A 181 -15.81 2.69 0.66
N TYR A 182 -15.19 1.68 0.08
CA TYR A 182 -13.86 1.84 -0.49
C TYR A 182 -13.65 1.00 -1.74
N ALA A 183 -12.64 1.36 -2.51
CA ALA A 183 -12.13 0.57 -3.62
C ALA A 183 -10.62 0.41 -3.49
N GLU A 184 -10.06 -0.63 -4.09
CA GLU A 184 -8.63 -0.92 -4.01
C GLU A 184 -7.75 0.17 -4.63
N GLY A 185 -8.31 1.00 -5.52
CA GLY A 185 -7.58 2.08 -6.19
C GLY A 185 -6.86 1.63 -7.46
N ARG A 186 -5.92 2.45 -7.93
CA ARG A 186 -5.23 2.23 -9.20
C ARG A 186 -4.49 0.91 -9.23
N GLY A 187 -4.79 0.10 -10.23
CA GLY A 187 -4.20 -1.24 -10.40
C GLY A 187 -4.86 -2.33 -9.57
N GLY A 188 -5.87 -1.96 -8.77
CA GLY A 188 -6.70 -2.90 -8.04
C GLY A 188 -7.81 -3.52 -8.89
N ARG A 189 -8.60 -4.37 -8.26
CA ARG A 189 -9.79 -4.96 -8.86
C ARG A 189 -10.87 -3.89 -9.09
N PRO A 190 -11.70 -4.04 -10.13
CA PRO A 190 -12.82 -3.14 -10.38
C PRO A 190 -14.00 -3.47 -9.45
N LEU A 191 -13.78 -3.31 -8.15
CA LEU A 191 -14.74 -3.63 -7.10
C LEU A 191 -14.89 -2.45 -6.15
N LEU A 192 -16.12 -2.22 -5.71
CA LEU A 192 -16.47 -1.32 -4.61
C LEU A 192 -16.89 -2.16 -3.42
N TYR A 193 -16.25 -1.97 -2.29
CA TYR A 193 -16.50 -2.68 -1.04
C TYR A 193 -17.31 -1.80 -0.10
N ALA A 194 -18.28 -2.38 0.58
CA ALA A 194 -19.03 -1.73 1.65
C ALA A 194 -18.80 -2.48 2.96
N ASN A 195 -18.26 -1.79 3.95
CA ASN A 195 -17.94 -2.34 5.26
C ASN A 195 -18.70 -1.57 6.35
N ASP A 196 -19.09 -2.26 7.40
CA ASP A 196 -19.53 -1.59 8.62
C ASP A 196 -18.41 -0.71 9.17
N LYS A 197 -18.68 0.58 9.37
CA LYS A 197 -17.63 1.51 9.81
C LYS A 197 -17.17 1.30 11.24
N ALA A 198 -18.00 0.71 12.09
CA ALA A 198 -17.68 0.50 13.49
C ALA A 198 -16.77 -0.73 13.71
N THR A 199 -16.96 -1.78 12.89
CA THR A 199 -16.28 -3.06 13.06
C THR A 199 -15.26 -3.38 11.98
N GLY A 200 -15.36 -2.74 10.81
CA GLY A 200 -14.59 -3.09 9.62
C GLY A 200 -15.13 -4.32 8.88
N GLU A 201 -16.21 -4.95 9.34
CA GLU A 201 -16.79 -6.14 8.71
C GLU A 201 -17.29 -5.82 7.29
N ARG A 202 -16.97 -6.68 6.32
CA ARG A 202 -17.44 -6.56 4.95
C ARG A 202 -18.90 -6.97 4.85
N LEU A 203 -19.77 -6.05 4.47
CA LEU A 203 -21.21 -6.26 4.30
C LEU A 203 -21.58 -6.58 2.85
N GLY A 204 -20.78 -6.11 1.90
CA GLY A 204 -21.05 -6.35 0.49
C GLY A 204 -19.94 -5.87 -0.44
N THR A 205 -20.08 -6.27 -1.70
CA THR A 205 -19.18 -5.90 -2.78
C THR A 205 -19.98 -5.69 -4.07
N VAL A 206 -19.63 -4.68 -4.84
CA VAL A 206 -20.30 -4.36 -6.12
C VAL A 206 -19.23 -4.22 -7.20
N GLU A 207 -19.46 -4.81 -8.37
CA GLU A 207 -18.61 -4.63 -9.53
C GLU A 207 -18.77 -3.22 -10.11
N ILE A 208 -17.65 -2.62 -10.50
CA ILE A 208 -17.59 -1.33 -11.19
C ILE A 208 -16.89 -1.51 -12.55
N PRO A 209 -17.14 -0.64 -13.55
CA PRO A 209 -16.62 -0.86 -14.91
C PRO A 209 -15.10 -0.90 -15.03
N ALA A 210 -14.39 -0.20 -14.16
CA ALA A 210 -12.93 -0.21 -14.07
C ALA A 210 -12.50 0.25 -12.66
N ALA A 211 -11.21 0.07 -12.31
CA ALA A 211 -10.68 0.53 -11.04
C ALA A 211 -10.84 2.05 -10.89
N THR A 212 -11.14 2.51 -9.69
CA THR A 212 -11.15 3.95 -9.37
C THR A 212 -9.75 4.42 -8.98
N ASN A 213 -9.42 5.65 -9.33
CA ASN A 213 -8.08 6.21 -9.16
C ASN A 213 -8.03 7.41 -8.22
N THR A 214 -9.15 7.90 -7.77
CA THR A 214 -9.27 9.13 -6.97
C THR A 214 -10.46 9.04 -6.02
N ALA A 215 -10.66 10.11 -5.23
CA ALA A 215 -11.69 10.18 -4.22
C ALA A 215 -13.10 9.90 -4.77
N LEU A 216 -13.85 9.16 -3.98
CA LEU A 216 -15.28 8.94 -4.17
C LEU A 216 -16.05 10.12 -3.58
N MET A 217 -17.25 10.38 -4.07
CA MET A 217 -18.17 11.33 -3.44
C MET A 217 -19.59 10.78 -3.40
N THR A 218 -20.41 11.34 -2.51
CA THR A 218 -21.85 11.05 -2.47
C THR A 218 -22.62 12.34 -2.54
N TYR A 219 -23.81 12.29 -3.15
CA TYR A 219 -24.73 13.43 -3.24
C TYR A 219 -26.19 12.94 -3.26
N MET A 220 -27.09 13.85 -2.95
CA MET A 220 -28.54 13.63 -3.04
C MET A 220 -29.09 14.30 -4.29
N HIS A 221 -29.96 13.59 -5.02
CA HIS A 221 -30.73 14.15 -6.14
C HIS A 221 -32.13 13.53 -6.14
N ASP A 222 -33.15 14.35 -6.16
CA ASP A 222 -34.56 13.94 -6.11
C ASP A 222 -34.90 12.93 -5.02
N GLY A 223 -34.35 13.15 -3.81
CA GLY A 223 -34.57 12.25 -2.65
C GLY A 223 -33.80 10.96 -2.70
N LYS A 224 -32.96 10.71 -3.72
CA LYS A 224 -32.16 9.52 -3.91
C LYS A 224 -30.68 9.82 -3.69
N GLN A 225 -30.00 8.96 -2.93
CA GLN A 225 -28.55 9.08 -2.72
C GLN A 225 -27.79 8.41 -3.87
N TYR A 226 -26.78 9.09 -4.36
CA TYR A 226 -25.86 8.61 -5.39
C TYR A 226 -24.43 8.56 -4.84
N ILE A 227 -23.68 7.58 -5.30
CA ILE A 227 -22.22 7.52 -5.15
C ILE A 227 -21.64 7.78 -6.53
N LEU A 228 -20.78 8.81 -6.63
CA LEU A 228 -20.06 9.15 -7.85
C LEU A 228 -18.62 8.72 -7.71
N LEU A 229 -18.14 7.98 -8.70
CA LEU A 229 -16.77 7.48 -8.72
C LEU A 229 -16.13 7.67 -10.11
N PRO A 230 -14.94 8.26 -10.17
CA PRO A 230 -14.13 8.29 -11.38
C PRO A 230 -13.48 6.93 -11.55
N VAL A 231 -13.67 6.30 -12.70
CA VAL A 231 -13.09 5.00 -13.03
C VAL A 231 -12.25 5.09 -14.30
N GLY A 232 -11.22 4.26 -14.38
CA GLY A 232 -10.36 4.22 -15.54
C GLY A 232 -9.17 3.29 -15.32
N GLY A 233 -8.49 2.94 -16.40
CA GLY A 233 -7.33 2.08 -16.30
C GLY A 233 -6.92 1.49 -17.65
N ARG A 234 -6.04 0.50 -17.61
CA ARG A 234 -5.56 -0.15 -18.83
C ARG A 234 -6.73 -0.78 -19.61
N GLY A 235 -6.95 -0.32 -20.84
CA GLY A 235 -8.01 -0.82 -21.71
C GLY A 235 -9.40 -0.24 -21.48
N TYR A 236 -9.54 0.71 -20.54
CA TYR A 236 -10.79 1.40 -20.28
C TYR A 236 -10.59 2.93 -20.26
N SER A 237 -11.35 3.64 -21.10
CA SER A 237 -11.34 5.10 -21.12
C SER A 237 -11.90 5.65 -19.80
N GLY A 238 -11.29 6.72 -19.27
CA GLY A 238 -11.76 7.35 -18.04
C GLY A 238 -13.23 7.79 -18.15
N SER A 239 -14.02 7.50 -17.14
CA SER A 239 -15.41 7.93 -17.04
C SER A 239 -15.82 8.24 -15.59
N LEU A 240 -16.92 8.98 -15.43
CA LEU A 240 -17.60 9.15 -14.16
C LEU A 240 -18.79 8.19 -14.11
N VAL A 241 -18.85 7.38 -13.07
CA VAL A 241 -19.95 6.43 -12.83
C VAL A 241 -20.76 6.91 -11.64
N ALA A 242 -22.05 7.08 -11.82
CA ALA A 242 -22.98 7.36 -10.72
C ALA A 242 -23.78 6.09 -10.41
N MET A 243 -23.72 5.66 -9.15
CA MET A 243 -24.43 4.49 -8.65
C MET A 243 -25.46 4.92 -7.61
N ALA A 244 -26.61 4.27 -7.59
CA ALA A 244 -27.63 4.48 -6.58
C ALA A 244 -28.29 3.15 -6.26
N LEU A 245 -28.92 3.07 -5.10
CA LEU A 245 -29.83 1.96 -4.79
C LEU A 245 -31.03 1.97 -5.76
N PRO A 246 -31.52 0.81 -6.12
CA PRO A 246 -32.70 0.67 -7.00
C PRO A 246 -33.93 1.45 -6.53
#